data_b26af555fc7e6291fb754331c9e44479
#
_entry.id   b26af555fc7e6291fb754331c9e44479
#
_cell.length_a   1.000
_cell.length_b   1.000
_cell.length_c   1.000
_cell.angle_alpha   90.00
_cell.angle_beta   90.00
_cell.angle_gamma   90.00
#
_symmetry.space_group_name_H-M   'P 1'
#
loop_
_entity.id
_entity.type
_entity.pdbx_description
1 polymer ?
#
loop_
_entity_poly.entity_id
_entity_poly.type
_entity_poly.pdbx_seq_one_letter_code
_entity_poly.pdbx_strand_id
1 'polypeptide(L)'
;MTDIEIAQASKMLPIEEVAAKVGIKPEQLENYGHYKAKVDIHALKDLPRKSKLVLVTAISPTPAGEGKTTTSVGLADALNQLGKKTIVCLREPSLGPVFGVKGGAAGGGYAQVVPMEDINLHFTGDFNAIGIANNLMAALIDNHIQQGNALDIDVRNIPWKRVVDMNDRQLRHIVCGLGGKASGVPREDGFDIVVASEIMAVLCLATDLADMKARLAKMVVAYSRSGQPVTAHDLKAEGAMAAVLKDAIKPNMVQTLEHTPAFIHGGPFANIAHGCNSIQATETAMKLADYTVTEAGFAADLGAEKFLDIKCRAGGFHPDAVVIVATVRALKYHGGVPKTELNSENLEALEKGLPNLLQHVDNVKNVYGLPCVVAINAFPTDTKAELDLVEAKCKEQGVNVRLSEVWAKGGEGGKALAEEVIRLAEDTTNDHFQFVYDLEDSIEEKLNKIATKVYRADGVVLAGDAKKQAKQLAELGFDKLPICMAKTQFSFSDDQTKLGAPRGFKITVREIKVNAGAGFLVAKTGNIMTMPGLPKVPASERIDIDANGKITGLF
;
A
#
# COMPACT_ATOMS: atom_id res chain seq x y z
N MET A 1 -15.53 24.63 1.45
CA MET A 1 -15.01 24.10 0.17
C MET A 1 -14.76 22.62 0.34
N THR A 2 -15.17 21.82 -0.62
CA THR A 2 -14.86 20.38 -0.68
C THR A 2 -13.40 20.18 -1.12
N ASP A 3 -12.87 18.97 -0.94
CA ASP A 3 -11.47 18.67 -1.32
C ASP A 3 -11.20 18.95 -2.80
N ILE A 4 -12.13 18.59 -3.69
CA ILE A 4 -12.00 18.89 -5.13
C ILE A 4 -12.05 20.40 -5.42
N GLU A 5 -12.87 21.17 -4.73
CA GLU A 5 -12.93 22.63 -4.90
C GLU A 5 -11.63 23.30 -4.46
N ILE A 6 -11.02 22.85 -3.36
CA ILE A 6 -9.70 23.31 -2.90
C ILE A 6 -8.63 22.97 -3.94
N ALA A 7 -8.63 21.74 -4.44
CA ALA A 7 -7.67 21.30 -5.47
C ALA A 7 -7.81 22.11 -6.77
N GLN A 8 -9.04 22.32 -7.25
CA GLN A 8 -9.34 23.09 -8.48
C GLN A 8 -9.00 24.58 -8.35
N ALA A 9 -9.06 25.14 -7.13
CA ALA A 9 -8.70 26.54 -6.88
C ALA A 9 -7.18 26.75 -6.78
N SER A 10 -6.38 25.69 -6.71
CA SER A 10 -4.93 25.78 -6.56
C SER A 10 -4.25 26.28 -7.82
N LYS A 11 -3.18 27.06 -7.63
CA LYS A 11 -2.31 27.51 -8.73
C LYS A 11 -1.09 26.58 -8.78
N MET A 12 -1.18 25.55 -9.64
CA MET A 12 -0.07 24.62 -9.82
C MET A 12 1.10 25.28 -10.57
N LEU A 13 2.32 24.91 -10.19
CA LEU A 13 3.52 25.23 -10.96
C LEU A 13 3.68 24.21 -12.12
N PRO A 14 4.29 24.63 -13.24
CA PRO A 14 4.75 23.67 -14.25
C PRO A 14 5.61 22.59 -13.62
N ILE A 15 5.46 21.34 -14.06
CA ILE A 15 6.15 20.21 -13.44
C ILE A 15 7.66 20.32 -13.48
N GLU A 16 8.21 20.97 -14.49
CA GLU A 16 9.64 21.21 -14.62
C GLU A 16 10.18 22.13 -13.51
N GLU A 17 9.38 23.12 -13.08
CA GLU A 17 9.75 24.00 -11.96
C GLU A 17 9.71 23.23 -10.63
N VAL A 18 8.74 22.32 -10.46
CA VAL A 18 8.66 21.44 -9.29
C VAL A 18 9.87 20.51 -9.25
N ALA A 19 10.22 19.90 -10.38
CA ALA A 19 11.35 18.99 -10.53
C ALA A 19 12.69 19.68 -10.24
N ALA A 20 12.84 20.93 -10.69
CA ALA A 20 14.05 21.73 -10.45
C ALA A 20 14.34 21.95 -8.97
N LYS A 21 13.32 22.00 -8.10
CA LYS A 21 13.49 22.14 -6.63
C LYS A 21 14.32 21.01 -6.02
N VAL A 22 14.31 19.84 -6.64
CA VAL A 22 15.04 18.64 -6.19
C VAL A 22 16.15 18.23 -7.15
N GLY A 23 16.52 19.12 -8.09
CA GLY A 23 17.67 18.94 -8.97
C GLY A 23 17.42 18.02 -10.16
N ILE A 24 16.17 17.70 -10.48
CA ILE A 24 15.82 16.96 -11.71
C ILE A 24 15.80 17.97 -12.87
N LYS A 25 16.49 17.64 -13.95
CA LYS A 25 16.60 18.46 -15.16
C LYS A 25 15.48 18.12 -16.15
N PRO A 26 15.09 19.05 -17.04
CA PRO A 26 14.03 18.81 -18.04
C PRO A 26 14.27 17.57 -18.91
N GLU A 27 15.50 17.27 -19.30
CA GLU A 27 15.84 16.09 -20.09
C GLU A 27 15.68 14.76 -19.35
N GLN A 28 15.47 14.79 -18.02
CA GLN A 28 15.22 13.64 -17.17
C GLN A 28 13.72 13.42 -16.91
N LEU A 29 12.87 14.20 -17.56
CA LEU A 29 11.41 14.14 -17.45
C LEU A 29 10.77 13.73 -18.78
N GLU A 30 9.72 12.93 -18.69
CA GLU A 30 8.75 12.73 -19.77
C GLU A 30 7.42 13.35 -19.35
N ASN A 31 7.13 14.52 -19.93
CA ASN A 31 5.94 15.30 -19.53
C ASN A 31 4.64 14.64 -20.03
N TYR A 32 3.67 14.55 -19.14
CA TYR A 32 2.28 14.15 -19.40
C TYR A 32 1.39 15.39 -19.18
N GLY A 33 1.46 16.36 -20.10
CA GLY A 33 0.89 17.69 -19.93
C GLY A 33 1.78 18.59 -19.09
N HIS A 34 1.18 19.66 -18.49
CA HIS A 34 1.94 20.71 -17.80
C HIS A 34 2.29 20.37 -16.36
N TYR A 35 1.53 19.49 -15.69
CA TYR A 35 1.55 19.37 -14.23
C TYR A 35 1.95 17.99 -13.71
N LYS A 36 2.27 17.07 -14.60
CA LYS A 36 2.71 15.72 -14.27
C LYS A 36 3.76 15.23 -15.26
N ALA A 37 4.69 14.43 -14.79
CA ALA A 37 5.73 13.83 -15.62
C ALA A 37 6.19 12.50 -15.05
N LYS A 38 6.70 11.63 -15.90
CA LYS A 38 7.50 10.48 -15.47
C LYS A 38 8.96 10.89 -15.32
N VAL A 39 9.64 10.31 -14.34
CA VAL A 39 11.05 10.57 -14.04
C VAL A 39 11.92 9.45 -14.59
N ASP A 40 12.98 9.81 -15.30
CA ASP A 40 13.98 8.85 -15.81
C ASP A 40 14.86 8.35 -14.65
N ILE A 41 14.50 7.21 -14.09
CA ILE A 41 15.24 6.54 -13.03
C ILE A 41 16.64 6.08 -13.46
N HIS A 42 16.83 5.81 -14.74
CA HIS A 42 18.13 5.37 -15.26
C HIS A 42 19.17 6.51 -15.20
N ALA A 43 18.75 7.73 -15.52
CA ALA A 43 19.61 8.92 -15.41
C ALA A 43 20.01 9.27 -13.98
N LEU A 44 19.26 8.78 -12.98
CA LEU A 44 19.48 9.06 -11.56
C LEU A 44 20.08 7.87 -10.78
N LYS A 45 20.32 6.72 -11.44
CA LYS A 45 20.70 5.46 -10.80
C LYS A 45 21.96 5.54 -9.93
N ASP A 46 22.97 6.30 -10.37
CA ASP A 46 24.28 6.38 -9.73
C ASP A 46 24.36 7.41 -8.60
N LEU A 47 23.29 8.15 -8.35
CA LEU A 47 23.25 9.08 -7.22
C LEU A 47 23.21 8.31 -5.89
N PRO A 48 23.96 8.76 -4.86
CA PRO A 48 23.91 8.13 -3.54
C PRO A 48 22.61 8.46 -2.81
N ARG A 49 22.15 7.55 -1.96
CA ARG A 49 21.11 7.85 -0.97
C ARG A 49 21.64 8.85 0.05
N LYS A 50 20.88 9.88 0.33
CA LYS A 50 21.22 10.95 1.30
C LYS A 50 20.07 11.28 2.25
N SER A 51 18.87 10.87 1.91
CA SER A 51 17.64 11.25 2.58
C SER A 51 17.42 10.49 3.87
N LYS A 52 16.86 11.17 4.86
CA LYS A 52 16.18 10.53 5.98
C LYS A 52 14.83 10.00 5.51
N LEU A 53 14.57 8.72 5.76
CA LEU A 53 13.32 8.06 5.38
C LEU A 53 12.33 8.09 6.54
N VAL A 54 11.14 8.63 6.32
CA VAL A 54 10.06 8.72 7.30
C VAL A 54 8.89 7.88 6.83
N LEU A 55 8.53 6.88 7.62
CA LEU A 55 7.35 6.05 7.36
C LEU A 55 6.15 6.59 8.14
N VAL A 56 5.06 6.89 7.44
CA VAL A 56 3.77 7.22 8.06
C VAL A 56 2.86 5.99 8.02
N THR A 57 2.43 5.56 9.18
CA THR A 57 1.48 4.46 9.38
C THR A 57 0.35 4.93 10.30
N ALA A 58 -0.52 4.02 10.74
CA ALA A 58 -1.66 4.37 11.58
C ALA A 58 -2.03 3.24 12.54
N ILE A 59 -2.94 3.55 13.46
CA ILE A 59 -3.66 2.55 14.26
C ILE A 59 -4.62 1.73 13.40
N SER A 60 -5.21 0.68 13.97
CA SER A 60 -6.20 -0.15 13.26
C SER A 60 -7.34 0.72 12.73
N PRO A 61 -7.65 0.64 11.41
CA PRO A 61 -8.58 1.56 10.77
C PRO A 61 -10.01 1.40 11.29
N THR A 62 -10.74 2.50 11.21
CA THR A 62 -12.17 2.55 11.49
C THR A 62 -12.94 2.95 10.23
N PRO A 63 -14.27 2.83 10.21
CA PRO A 63 -15.06 3.25 9.06
C PRO A 63 -14.95 4.74 8.69
N ALA A 64 -14.42 5.57 9.61
CA ALA A 64 -14.25 7.01 9.39
C ALA A 64 -12.92 7.38 8.71
N GLY A 65 -11.95 6.46 8.73
CA GLY A 65 -10.56 6.73 8.31
C GLY A 65 -9.77 7.54 9.33
N GLU A 66 -8.45 7.45 9.31
CA GLU A 66 -7.56 8.11 10.29
C GLU A 66 -6.80 9.31 9.72
N GLY A 67 -6.88 9.53 8.40
CA GLY A 67 -6.22 10.67 7.73
C GLY A 67 -4.72 10.49 7.51
N LYS A 68 -4.27 9.26 7.28
CA LYS A 68 -2.85 8.94 7.09
C LYS A 68 -2.23 9.67 5.90
N THR A 69 -2.85 9.64 4.72
CA THR A 69 -2.34 10.33 3.52
C THR A 69 -2.33 11.84 3.72
N THR A 70 -3.39 12.40 4.30
CA THR A 70 -3.44 13.82 4.66
C THR A 70 -2.28 14.21 5.58
N THR A 71 -2.01 13.38 6.60
CA THR A 71 -0.87 13.59 7.51
C THR A 71 0.46 13.48 6.78
N SER A 72 0.62 12.52 5.87
CA SER A 72 1.87 12.34 5.10
C SER A 72 2.16 13.55 4.22
N VAL A 73 1.16 14.06 3.52
CA VAL A 73 1.29 15.24 2.66
C VAL A 73 1.59 16.50 3.49
N GLY A 74 0.80 16.74 4.54
CA GLY A 74 1.01 17.91 5.41
C GLY A 74 2.34 17.89 6.16
N LEU A 75 2.83 16.70 6.55
CA LEU A 75 4.17 16.54 7.13
C LEU A 75 5.26 16.91 6.12
N ALA A 76 5.13 16.47 4.86
CA ALA A 76 6.09 16.82 3.82
C ALA A 76 6.13 18.32 3.56
N ASP A 77 4.97 18.98 3.50
CA ASP A 77 4.86 20.42 3.38
C ASP A 77 5.49 21.14 4.59
N ALA A 78 5.23 20.65 5.81
CA ALA A 78 5.80 21.19 7.03
C ALA A 78 7.34 21.07 7.07
N LEU A 79 7.89 19.93 6.68
CA LEU A 79 9.34 19.71 6.57
C LEU A 79 9.96 20.70 5.58
N ASN A 80 9.32 20.93 4.43
CA ASN A 80 9.76 21.92 3.45
C ASN A 80 9.72 23.34 4.03
N GLN A 81 8.65 23.72 4.76
CA GLN A 81 8.57 25.02 5.43
C GLN A 81 9.66 25.22 6.49
N LEU A 82 10.17 24.14 7.09
CA LEU A 82 11.30 24.14 8.02
C LEU A 82 12.68 24.10 7.30
N GLY A 83 12.70 24.28 5.98
CA GLY A 83 13.93 24.32 5.18
C GLY A 83 14.55 22.96 4.86
N LYS A 84 13.83 21.86 5.10
CA LYS A 84 14.26 20.51 4.72
C LYS A 84 13.71 20.16 3.35
N LYS A 85 14.57 20.02 2.36
CA LYS A 85 14.18 19.58 1.01
C LYS A 85 13.51 18.20 1.09
N THR A 86 12.22 18.13 0.79
CA THR A 86 11.40 16.94 1.04
C THR A 86 10.66 16.49 -0.22
N ILE A 87 10.56 15.17 -0.39
CA ILE A 87 9.68 14.53 -1.37
C ILE A 87 8.74 13.60 -0.62
N VAL A 88 7.45 13.61 -0.95
CA VAL A 88 6.47 12.63 -0.47
C VAL A 88 6.22 11.56 -1.53
N CYS A 89 6.22 10.29 -1.13
CA CYS A 89 5.98 9.13 -2.00
C CYS A 89 4.70 8.42 -1.57
N LEU A 90 3.72 8.36 -2.46
CA LEU A 90 2.39 7.83 -2.21
C LEU A 90 2.00 6.76 -3.22
N ARG A 91 0.96 5.99 -2.89
CA ARG A 91 0.36 5.04 -3.83
C ARG A 91 -0.58 5.77 -4.79
N GLU A 92 -0.64 5.25 -6.01
CA GLU A 92 -1.66 5.63 -6.99
C GLU A 92 -3.01 4.99 -6.62
N PRO A 93 -4.13 5.73 -6.66
CA PRO A 93 -5.44 5.18 -6.35
C PRO A 93 -5.98 4.31 -7.48
N SER A 94 -6.72 3.24 -7.10
CA SER A 94 -7.44 2.36 -8.01
C SER A 94 -8.84 2.92 -8.30
N LEU A 95 -9.30 2.80 -9.54
CA LEU A 95 -10.62 3.30 -9.98
C LEU A 95 -11.79 2.58 -9.30
N GLY A 96 -11.64 1.31 -8.97
CA GLY A 96 -12.69 0.57 -8.27
C GLY A 96 -13.12 1.24 -6.96
N PRO A 97 -12.22 1.51 -6.01
CA PRO A 97 -12.52 2.30 -4.82
C PRO A 97 -13.00 3.73 -5.10
N VAL A 98 -12.43 4.41 -6.08
CA VAL A 98 -12.83 5.78 -6.46
C VAL A 98 -14.29 5.84 -6.89
N PHE A 99 -14.73 4.92 -7.71
CA PHE A 99 -16.15 4.81 -8.12
C PHE A 99 -17.04 4.08 -7.10
N GLY A 100 -16.45 3.42 -6.13
CA GLY A 100 -17.16 2.63 -5.10
C GLY A 100 -17.53 3.44 -3.86
N VAL A 101 -16.79 3.26 -2.79
CA VAL A 101 -17.16 3.79 -1.46
C VAL A 101 -16.25 4.92 -1.01
N LYS A 102 -14.99 4.93 -1.43
CA LYS A 102 -13.94 5.71 -0.77
C LYS A 102 -13.27 6.66 -1.73
N GLY A 103 -12.98 7.86 -1.22
CA GLY A 103 -12.15 8.85 -1.86
C GLY A 103 -10.78 8.32 -2.28
N GLY A 104 -10.20 8.99 -3.25
CA GLY A 104 -8.89 8.70 -3.76
C GLY A 104 -7.77 8.93 -2.73
N ALA A 105 -6.55 8.56 -3.10
CA ALA A 105 -5.37 8.66 -2.23
C ALA A 105 -4.63 10.00 -2.39
N ALA A 106 -5.34 11.10 -2.60
CA ALA A 106 -4.73 12.43 -2.84
C ALA A 106 -4.52 13.28 -1.58
N GLY A 107 -4.92 12.80 -0.40
CA GLY A 107 -5.01 13.59 0.82
C GLY A 107 -6.36 14.29 0.97
N GLY A 108 -6.43 15.35 1.77
CA GLY A 108 -7.66 16.09 2.00
C GLY A 108 -7.42 17.48 2.58
N GLY A 109 -8.42 18.36 2.48
CA GLY A 109 -8.32 19.75 2.91
C GLY A 109 -7.17 20.48 2.23
N TYR A 110 -6.36 21.16 2.99
CA TYR A 110 -5.18 21.88 2.51
C TYR A 110 -3.89 21.03 2.47
N ALA A 111 -3.99 19.73 2.74
CA ALA A 111 -2.89 18.77 2.60
C ALA A 111 -3.23 17.75 1.51
N GLN A 112 -3.11 18.16 0.26
CA GLN A 112 -3.41 17.37 -0.94
C GLN A 112 -2.27 17.38 -1.95
N VAL A 113 -2.19 16.34 -2.78
CA VAL A 113 -1.41 16.30 -4.02
C VAL A 113 -2.31 16.64 -5.20
N VAL A 114 -1.76 17.39 -6.14
CA VAL A 114 -2.48 17.87 -7.35
C VAL A 114 -1.64 17.60 -8.60
N PRO A 115 -2.27 17.38 -9.76
CA PRO A 115 -3.69 17.51 -10.09
C PRO A 115 -4.53 16.33 -9.56
N MET A 116 -5.46 16.62 -8.66
CA MET A 116 -6.24 15.61 -7.92
C MET A 116 -7.11 14.75 -8.85
N GLU A 117 -7.74 15.36 -9.84
CA GLU A 117 -8.64 14.69 -10.79
C GLU A 117 -7.86 13.65 -11.61
N ASP A 118 -6.71 14.04 -12.18
CA ASP A 118 -5.88 13.14 -12.99
C ASP A 118 -5.36 11.96 -12.15
N ILE A 119 -4.90 12.23 -10.93
CA ILE A 119 -4.39 11.20 -10.02
C ILE A 119 -5.47 10.16 -9.70
N ASN A 120 -6.70 10.60 -9.49
CA ASN A 120 -7.80 9.71 -9.08
C ASN A 120 -8.52 9.02 -10.26
N LEU A 121 -8.34 9.47 -11.48
CA LEU A 121 -8.97 8.91 -12.67
C LEU A 121 -7.93 8.24 -13.59
N HIS A 122 -7.71 8.79 -14.76
CA HIS A 122 -6.64 8.36 -15.67
C HIS A 122 -5.39 9.19 -15.44
N PHE A 123 -4.44 8.65 -14.71
CA PHE A 123 -3.23 9.38 -14.36
C PHE A 123 -2.22 9.42 -15.51
N THR A 124 -1.40 8.39 -15.65
CA THR A 124 -0.38 8.25 -16.71
C THR A 124 -0.47 6.90 -17.42
N GLY A 125 -1.45 6.07 -17.06
CA GLY A 125 -1.73 4.80 -17.72
C GLY A 125 -1.05 3.59 -17.09
N ASP A 126 -0.41 3.70 -15.92
CA ASP A 126 0.32 2.60 -15.29
C ASP A 126 -0.58 1.41 -14.99
N PHE A 127 -1.76 1.64 -14.42
CA PHE A 127 -2.71 0.56 -14.10
C PHE A 127 -3.28 -0.10 -15.35
N ASN A 128 -3.48 0.68 -16.41
CA ASN A 128 -3.88 0.12 -17.69
C ASN A 128 -2.78 -0.78 -18.28
N ALA A 129 -1.52 -0.36 -18.24
CA ALA A 129 -0.39 -1.16 -18.67
C ALA A 129 -0.26 -2.46 -17.87
N ILE A 130 -0.43 -2.40 -16.54
CA ILE A 130 -0.44 -3.58 -15.67
C ILE A 130 -1.57 -4.53 -16.05
N GLY A 131 -2.78 -4.00 -16.27
CA GLY A 131 -3.93 -4.79 -16.69
C GLY A 131 -3.71 -5.49 -18.02
N ILE A 132 -3.15 -4.78 -19.01
CA ILE A 132 -2.80 -5.34 -20.32
C ILE A 132 -1.77 -6.44 -20.18
N ALA A 133 -0.69 -6.23 -19.44
CA ALA A 133 0.36 -7.23 -19.23
C ALA A 133 -0.20 -8.48 -18.52
N ASN A 134 -1.04 -8.31 -17.51
CA ASN A 134 -1.68 -9.42 -16.81
C ASN A 134 -2.61 -10.23 -17.72
N ASN A 135 -3.40 -9.55 -18.54
CA ASN A 135 -4.38 -10.21 -19.42
C ASN A 135 -3.70 -10.82 -20.65
N LEU A 136 -2.57 -10.26 -21.11
CA LEU A 136 -1.70 -10.93 -22.08
C LEU A 136 -1.22 -12.29 -21.55
N MET A 137 -0.76 -12.33 -20.29
CA MET A 137 -0.33 -13.59 -19.65
C MET A 137 -1.49 -14.60 -19.60
N ALA A 138 -2.69 -14.19 -19.19
CA ALA A 138 -3.87 -15.04 -19.18
C ALA A 138 -4.22 -15.57 -20.59
N ALA A 139 -4.14 -14.72 -21.61
CA ALA A 139 -4.39 -15.11 -23.00
C ALA A 139 -3.35 -16.11 -23.51
N LEU A 140 -2.07 -15.94 -23.13
CA LEU A 140 -1.00 -16.88 -23.52
C LEU A 140 -1.18 -18.25 -22.87
N ILE A 141 -1.64 -18.34 -21.62
CA ILE A 141 -1.97 -19.61 -20.97
C ILE A 141 -3.06 -20.33 -21.75
N ASP A 142 -4.17 -19.68 -22.03
CA ASP A 142 -5.31 -20.29 -22.74
C ASP A 142 -4.96 -20.63 -24.19
N ASN A 143 -4.16 -19.79 -24.86
CA ASN A 143 -3.65 -20.10 -26.21
C ASN A 143 -2.74 -21.33 -26.21
N HIS A 144 -1.84 -21.47 -25.22
CA HIS A 144 -0.96 -22.62 -25.10
C HIS A 144 -1.78 -23.93 -24.96
N ILE A 145 -2.83 -23.91 -24.12
CA ILE A 145 -3.73 -25.04 -23.95
C ILE A 145 -4.45 -25.36 -25.27
N GLN A 146 -4.97 -24.36 -25.97
CA GLN A 146 -5.68 -24.51 -27.24
C GLN A 146 -4.78 -25.08 -28.34
N GLN A 147 -3.50 -24.73 -28.36
CA GLN A 147 -2.53 -25.13 -29.39
C GLN A 147 -1.77 -26.43 -29.07
N GLY A 148 -2.32 -27.27 -28.21
CA GLY A 148 -1.82 -28.61 -27.95
C GLY A 148 -1.22 -28.83 -26.56
N ASN A 149 -1.14 -27.81 -25.72
CA ASN A 149 -0.76 -27.92 -24.31
C ASN A 149 0.54 -28.71 -24.05
N ALA A 150 1.61 -28.34 -24.74
CA ALA A 150 2.89 -29.06 -24.66
C ALA A 150 3.51 -29.05 -23.24
N LEU A 151 3.15 -28.07 -22.39
CA LEU A 151 3.58 -28.00 -20.99
C LEU A 151 2.69 -28.82 -20.04
N ASP A 152 1.73 -29.54 -20.58
CA ASP A 152 0.77 -30.39 -19.83
C ASP A 152 0.06 -29.64 -18.67
N ILE A 153 -0.35 -28.39 -18.91
CA ILE A 153 -1.04 -27.57 -17.93
C ILE A 153 -2.36 -28.25 -17.52
N ASP A 154 -2.59 -28.37 -16.20
CA ASP A 154 -3.88 -28.79 -15.67
C ASP A 154 -4.85 -27.60 -15.69
N VAL A 155 -5.87 -27.69 -16.56
CA VAL A 155 -6.89 -26.64 -16.73
C VAL A 155 -7.69 -26.33 -15.46
N ARG A 156 -7.63 -27.22 -14.45
CA ARG A 156 -8.26 -27.03 -13.14
C ARG A 156 -7.32 -26.44 -12.10
N ASN A 157 -6.04 -26.19 -12.46
CA ASN A 157 -5.04 -25.67 -11.54
C ASN A 157 -4.25 -24.51 -12.18
N ILE A 158 -5.00 -23.45 -12.52
CA ILE A 158 -4.49 -22.20 -13.08
C ILE A 158 -4.80 -21.08 -12.08
N PRO A 159 -3.87 -20.74 -11.17
CA PRO A 159 -4.09 -19.69 -10.19
C PRO A 159 -4.10 -18.28 -10.80
N TRP A 160 -3.59 -18.12 -12.01
CA TRP A 160 -3.56 -16.85 -12.72
C TRP A 160 -4.95 -16.47 -13.20
N LYS A 161 -5.42 -15.28 -12.80
CA LYS A 161 -6.70 -14.72 -13.21
C LYS A 161 -6.49 -13.53 -14.15
N ARG A 162 -7.55 -13.15 -14.85
CA ARG A 162 -7.63 -11.86 -15.54
C ARG A 162 -7.81 -10.75 -14.53
N VAL A 163 -7.61 -9.50 -14.96
CA VAL A 163 -7.81 -8.33 -14.09
C VAL A 163 -8.57 -7.22 -14.80
N VAL A 164 -9.25 -6.41 -13.98
CA VAL A 164 -9.86 -5.14 -14.38
C VAL A 164 -9.75 -4.18 -13.21
N ASP A 165 -9.50 -2.89 -13.48
CA ASP A 165 -9.43 -1.89 -12.42
C ASP A 165 -10.83 -1.33 -12.11
N MET A 166 -11.68 -2.19 -11.59
CA MET A 166 -13.07 -1.88 -11.24
C MET A 166 -13.56 -2.81 -10.13
N ASN A 167 -14.52 -2.34 -9.33
CA ASN A 167 -15.25 -3.17 -8.38
C ASN A 167 -16.41 -3.87 -9.10
N ASP A 168 -16.25 -5.13 -9.47
CA ASP A 168 -17.27 -5.89 -10.19
C ASP A 168 -17.43 -7.32 -9.65
N ARG A 169 -18.40 -7.51 -8.75
CA ARG A 169 -18.66 -8.83 -8.14
C ARG A 169 -19.10 -9.91 -9.13
N GLN A 170 -19.63 -9.52 -10.30
CA GLN A 170 -20.06 -10.46 -11.34
C GLN A 170 -18.88 -11.25 -11.92
N LEU A 171 -17.68 -10.68 -11.88
CA LEU A 171 -16.48 -11.26 -12.48
C LEU A 171 -15.69 -12.17 -11.54
N ARG A 172 -16.12 -12.39 -10.29
CA ARG A 172 -15.39 -13.21 -9.32
C ARG A 172 -15.18 -14.64 -9.77
N HIS A 173 -16.22 -15.22 -10.36
CA HIS A 173 -16.23 -16.58 -10.89
C HIS A 173 -16.97 -16.58 -12.22
N ILE A 174 -16.30 -16.97 -13.29
CA ILE A 174 -16.85 -17.06 -14.64
C ILE A 174 -16.44 -18.37 -15.28
N VAL A 175 -17.11 -18.73 -16.34
CA VAL A 175 -16.67 -19.77 -17.27
C VAL A 175 -16.20 -19.07 -18.56
N CYS A 176 -14.96 -19.28 -18.93
CA CYS A 176 -14.39 -18.79 -20.19
C CYS A 176 -14.24 -19.94 -21.21
N GLY A 177 -14.02 -19.58 -22.49
CA GLY A 177 -13.81 -20.55 -23.57
C GLY A 177 -15.10 -21.19 -24.11
N LEU A 178 -16.27 -20.61 -23.85
CA LEU A 178 -17.55 -21.07 -24.42
C LEU A 178 -17.68 -20.67 -25.90
N GLY A 179 -18.45 -21.42 -26.68
CA GLY A 179 -18.72 -21.14 -28.11
C GLY A 179 -18.08 -22.16 -29.06
N GLY A 180 -17.69 -23.32 -28.56
CA GLY A 180 -17.17 -24.44 -29.34
C GLY A 180 -15.66 -24.43 -29.50
N LYS A 181 -15.13 -25.41 -30.25
CA LYS A 181 -13.71 -25.70 -30.36
C LYS A 181 -12.82 -24.51 -30.78
N ALA A 182 -13.36 -23.62 -31.60
CA ALA A 182 -12.62 -22.43 -32.07
C ALA A 182 -12.50 -21.33 -31.00
N SER A 183 -13.28 -21.41 -29.91
CA SER A 183 -13.30 -20.40 -28.85
C SER A 183 -12.41 -20.75 -27.65
N GLY A 184 -11.69 -21.86 -27.72
CA GLY A 184 -10.80 -22.29 -26.64
C GLY A 184 -11.30 -23.51 -25.87
N VAL A 185 -10.69 -23.78 -24.74
CA VAL A 185 -11.05 -24.88 -23.84
C VAL A 185 -11.86 -24.31 -22.67
N PRO A 186 -13.12 -24.73 -22.48
CA PRO A 186 -13.93 -24.25 -21.37
C PRO A 186 -13.28 -24.54 -20.02
N ARG A 187 -13.16 -23.53 -19.19
CA ARG A 187 -12.64 -23.65 -17.82
C ARG A 187 -13.21 -22.57 -16.91
N GLU A 188 -13.14 -22.81 -15.62
CA GLU A 188 -13.39 -21.78 -14.61
C GLU A 188 -12.27 -20.74 -14.63
N ASP A 189 -12.63 -19.49 -14.52
CA ASP A 189 -11.73 -18.34 -14.41
C ASP A 189 -12.39 -17.27 -13.51
N GLY A 190 -11.78 -16.12 -13.42
CA GLY A 190 -12.31 -14.94 -12.73
C GLY A 190 -11.46 -13.72 -13.03
N PHE A 191 -11.89 -12.60 -12.47
CA PHE A 191 -11.12 -11.36 -12.50
C PHE A 191 -10.77 -10.95 -11.08
N ASP A 192 -9.52 -10.52 -10.89
CA ASP A 192 -9.11 -9.77 -9.71
C ASP A 192 -9.07 -8.27 -10.08
N ILE A 193 -9.11 -7.40 -9.07
CA ILE A 193 -8.84 -5.98 -9.30
C ILE A 193 -7.33 -5.80 -9.60
N VAL A 194 -6.98 -4.85 -10.47
CA VAL A 194 -5.59 -4.66 -10.94
C VAL A 194 -4.59 -4.54 -9.77
N VAL A 195 -4.96 -3.86 -8.70
CA VAL A 195 -4.12 -3.67 -7.51
C VAL A 195 -3.90 -4.94 -6.67
N ALA A 196 -4.62 -6.02 -6.96
CA ALA A 196 -4.40 -7.35 -6.38
C ALA A 196 -3.48 -8.23 -7.22
N SER A 197 -3.13 -7.82 -8.44
CA SER A 197 -2.30 -8.62 -9.35
C SER A 197 -0.87 -8.77 -8.86
N GLU A 198 -0.24 -9.89 -9.19
CA GLU A 198 1.19 -10.09 -8.94
C GLU A 198 2.05 -9.10 -9.74
N ILE A 199 1.62 -8.71 -10.95
CA ILE A 199 2.33 -7.73 -11.78
C ILE A 199 2.41 -6.36 -11.08
N MET A 200 1.34 -5.93 -10.39
CA MET A 200 1.40 -4.72 -9.56
C MET A 200 2.48 -4.83 -8.48
N ALA A 201 2.57 -5.95 -7.80
CA ALA A 201 3.61 -6.20 -6.78
C ALA A 201 5.01 -6.27 -7.41
N VAL A 202 5.16 -6.91 -8.55
CA VAL A 202 6.43 -6.96 -9.31
C VAL A 202 6.89 -5.55 -9.66
N LEU A 203 6.03 -4.73 -10.25
CA LEU A 203 6.36 -3.34 -10.61
C LEU A 203 6.81 -2.53 -9.39
N CYS A 204 6.14 -2.71 -8.24
CA CYS A 204 6.46 -1.97 -7.02
C CYS A 204 7.75 -2.44 -6.32
N LEU A 205 8.15 -3.70 -6.50
CA LEU A 205 9.34 -4.26 -5.85
C LEU A 205 10.57 -4.34 -6.77
N ALA A 206 10.39 -4.13 -8.07
CA ALA A 206 11.49 -4.10 -9.03
C ALA A 206 12.41 -2.89 -8.78
N THR A 207 13.71 -3.12 -8.96
CA THR A 207 14.75 -2.09 -8.80
C THR A 207 15.09 -1.37 -10.09
N ASP A 208 14.86 -2.02 -11.23
CA ASP A 208 15.01 -1.45 -12.58
C ASP A 208 14.24 -2.29 -13.62
N LEU A 209 14.34 -1.92 -14.89
CA LEU A 209 13.67 -2.63 -15.97
C LEU A 209 14.18 -4.06 -16.15
N ALA A 210 15.47 -4.30 -15.95
CA ALA A 210 16.05 -5.63 -16.08
C ALA A 210 15.59 -6.55 -14.94
N ASP A 211 15.58 -6.04 -13.71
CA ASP A 211 15.03 -6.76 -12.54
C ASP A 211 13.54 -7.02 -12.73
N MET A 212 12.76 -6.04 -13.21
CA MET A 212 11.34 -6.24 -13.51
C MET A 212 11.13 -7.38 -14.49
N LYS A 213 11.86 -7.41 -15.60
CA LYS A 213 11.78 -8.50 -16.60
C LYS A 213 12.15 -9.85 -15.99
N ALA A 214 13.21 -9.91 -15.19
CA ALA A 214 13.63 -11.13 -14.50
C ALA A 214 12.58 -11.62 -13.49
N ARG A 215 11.91 -10.72 -12.77
CA ARG A 215 10.79 -11.03 -11.87
C ARG A 215 9.58 -11.54 -12.63
N LEU A 216 9.19 -10.90 -13.72
CA LEU A 216 8.09 -11.35 -14.58
C LEU A 216 8.32 -12.78 -15.07
N ALA A 217 9.54 -13.12 -15.47
CA ALA A 217 9.90 -14.47 -15.92
C ALA A 217 9.63 -15.56 -14.87
N LYS A 218 9.82 -15.25 -13.58
CA LYS A 218 9.67 -16.18 -12.45
C LYS A 218 8.23 -16.41 -11.99
N MET A 219 7.26 -15.61 -12.43
CA MET A 219 5.87 -15.73 -11.99
C MET A 219 5.34 -17.14 -12.29
N VAL A 220 4.80 -17.79 -11.26
CA VAL A 220 4.12 -19.09 -11.40
C VAL A 220 2.68 -18.82 -11.81
N VAL A 221 2.34 -19.22 -13.04
CA VAL A 221 1.06 -18.85 -13.67
C VAL A 221 0.08 -20.04 -13.79
N ALA A 222 0.60 -21.27 -13.77
CA ALA A 222 -0.18 -22.50 -13.81
C ALA A 222 0.62 -23.64 -13.19
N TYR A 223 -0.01 -24.80 -13.04
CA TYR A 223 0.65 -26.05 -12.66
C TYR A 223 0.36 -27.13 -13.70
N SER A 224 1.35 -27.98 -13.96
CA SER A 224 1.16 -29.16 -14.80
C SER A 224 0.31 -30.23 -14.08
N ARG A 225 -0.20 -31.22 -14.80
CA ARG A 225 -0.92 -32.37 -14.20
C ARG A 225 -0.07 -33.16 -13.21
N SER A 226 1.27 -33.10 -13.34
CA SER A 226 2.21 -33.68 -12.37
C SER A 226 2.46 -32.77 -11.14
N GLY A 227 1.84 -31.60 -11.07
CA GLY A 227 1.98 -30.64 -9.97
C GLY A 227 3.24 -29.75 -10.04
N GLN A 228 3.95 -29.73 -11.16
CA GLN A 228 5.10 -28.86 -11.35
C GLN A 228 4.64 -27.44 -11.74
N PRO A 229 5.29 -26.39 -11.21
CA PRO A 229 4.97 -25.01 -11.58
C PRO A 229 5.30 -24.73 -13.04
N VAL A 230 4.41 -24.01 -13.72
CA VAL A 230 4.60 -23.44 -15.05
C VAL A 230 4.77 -21.94 -14.87
N THR A 231 5.87 -21.41 -15.40
CA THR A 231 6.22 -20.00 -15.24
C THR A 231 5.88 -19.18 -16.48
N ALA A 232 5.89 -17.85 -16.33
CA ALA A 232 5.77 -16.94 -17.45
C ALA A 232 6.91 -17.12 -18.47
N HIS A 233 8.11 -17.51 -18.00
CA HIS A 233 9.25 -17.84 -18.88
C HIS A 233 8.98 -19.06 -19.75
N ASP A 234 8.36 -20.10 -19.21
CA ASP A 234 8.00 -21.29 -19.99
C ASP A 234 7.06 -20.95 -21.16
N LEU A 235 6.24 -19.92 -21.00
CA LEU A 235 5.34 -19.38 -22.02
C LEU A 235 5.97 -18.22 -22.83
N LYS A 236 7.24 -17.87 -22.56
CA LYS A 236 8.00 -16.79 -23.23
C LYS A 236 7.28 -15.43 -23.17
N ALA A 237 6.63 -15.12 -22.05
CA ALA A 237 5.75 -13.97 -21.91
C ALA A 237 6.47 -12.71 -21.37
N GLU A 238 7.58 -12.87 -20.65
CA GLU A 238 8.24 -11.79 -19.91
C GLU A 238 8.70 -10.63 -20.78
N GLY A 239 9.12 -10.90 -22.00
CA GLY A 239 9.59 -9.87 -22.93
C GLY A 239 8.47 -8.92 -23.36
N ALA A 240 7.33 -9.47 -23.79
CA ALA A 240 6.17 -8.69 -24.21
C ALA A 240 5.53 -7.92 -23.02
N MET A 241 5.44 -8.56 -21.86
CA MET A 241 4.95 -7.91 -20.64
C MET A 241 5.86 -6.74 -20.23
N ALA A 242 7.20 -6.94 -20.22
CA ALA A 242 8.14 -5.88 -19.89
C ALA A 242 8.08 -4.72 -20.90
N ALA A 243 7.86 -5.01 -22.19
CA ALA A 243 7.69 -3.98 -23.21
C ALA A 243 6.47 -3.10 -22.98
N VAL A 244 5.35 -3.68 -22.56
CA VAL A 244 4.14 -2.94 -22.17
C VAL A 244 4.37 -2.09 -20.92
N LEU A 245 5.16 -2.57 -19.98
CA LEU A 245 5.42 -1.95 -18.68
C LEU A 245 6.61 -0.97 -18.67
N LYS A 246 7.30 -0.75 -19.79
CA LYS A 246 8.54 0.03 -19.86
C LYS A 246 8.43 1.47 -19.33
N ASP A 247 7.30 2.10 -19.53
CA ASP A 247 7.03 3.46 -19.04
C ASP A 247 6.35 3.44 -17.66
N ALA A 248 5.56 2.41 -17.39
CA ALA A 248 4.90 2.23 -16.09
C ALA A 248 5.89 2.05 -14.92
N ILE A 249 7.10 1.55 -15.16
CA ILE A 249 8.11 1.40 -14.11
C ILE A 249 8.68 2.73 -13.62
N LYS A 250 8.57 3.80 -14.40
CA LYS A 250 9.06 5.13 -14.03
C LYS A 250 8.09 5.81 -13.06
N PRO A 251 8.57 6.38 -11.93
CA PRO A 251 7.70 7.10 -11.00
C PRO A 251 7.03 8.32 -11.64
N ASN A 252 5.79 8.57 -11.23
CA ASN A 252 5.04 9.77 -11.64
C ASN A 252 5.30 10.90 -10.67
N MET A 253 5.77 12.04 -11.18
CA MET A 253 6.00 13.25 -10.41
C MET A 253 4.83 14.21 -10.53
N VAL A 254 4.39 14.73 -9.40
CA VAL A 254 3.37 15.75 -9.21
C VAL A 254 3.80 16.68 -8.07
N GLN A 255 2.88 17.45 -7.52
CA GLN A 255 3.14 18.42 -6.45
C GLN A 255 2.04 18.41 -5.39
N THR A 256 2.35 18.87 -4.19
CA THR A 256 1.33 19.21 -3.20
C THR A 256 0.74 20.60 -3.49
N LEU A 257 -0.31 20.99 -2.77
CA LEU A 257 -0.86 22.35 -2.83
C LEU A 257 0.19 23.42 -2.52
N GLU A 258 1.18 23.12 -1.70
CA GLU A 258 2.30 24.00 -1.34
C GLU A 258 3.53 23.80 -2.24
N HIS A 259 3.36 23.09 -3.34
CA HIS A 259 4.41 22.84 -4.34
C HIS A 259 5.58 21.98 -3.86
N THR A 260 5.39 21.17 -2.83
CA THR A 260 6.34 20.10 -2.46
C THR A 260 6.31 19.04 -3.54
N PRO A 261 7.45 18.58 -4.06
CA PRO A 261 7.49 17.49 -5.01
C PRO A 261 6.90 16.20 -4.41
N ALA A 262 6.13 15.49 -5.21
CA ALA A 262 5.51 14.23 -4.83
C ALA A 262 5.68 13.17 -5.92
N PHE A 263 5.97 11.94 -5.52
CA PHE A 263 5.91 10.77 -6.39
C PHE A 263 4.67 9.95 -6.08
N ILE A 264 3.87 9.68 -7.11
CA ILE A 264 2.71 8.80 -7.03
C ILE A 264 2.99 7.60 -7.93
N HIS A 265 3.20 6.41 -7.35
CA HIS A 265 3.64 5.27 -8.16
C HIS A 265 3.28 3.92 -7.54
N GLY A 266 2.54 3.11 -8.30
CA GLY A 266 2.03 1.82 -7.85
C GLY A 266 0.96 1.93 -6.77
N GLY A 267 0.15 0.89 -6.60
CA GLY A 267 -0.98 0.94 -5.68
C GLY A 267 -1.42 -0.41 -5.13
N PRO A 268 -0.51 -1.33 -4.73
CA PRO A 268 -0.93 -2.62 -4.20
C PRO A 268 -1.72 -2.46 -2.91
N PHE A 269 -2.79 -3.25 -2.73
CA PHE A 269 -3.57 -3.24 -1.49
C PHE A 269 -2.83 -3.95 -0.36
N ALA A 270 -2.88 -3.36 0.86
CA ALA A 270 -2.15 -3.87 2.01
C ALA A 270 -2.79 -5.09 2.68
N ASN A 271 -4.07 -5.40 2.42
CA ASN A 271 -4.74 -6.58 2.95
C ASN A 271 -4.62 -7.82 2.05
N ILE A 272 -4.06 -7.68 0.85
CA ILE A 272 -3.89 -8.77 -0.13
C ILE A 272 -2.50 -8.81 -0.77
N ALA A 273 -1.75 -7.72 -0.70
CA ALA A 273 -0.38 -7.56 -1.19
C ALA A 273 0.44 -6.75 -0.17
N HIS A 274 1.61 -6.24 -0.53
CA HIS A 274 2.50 -5.55 0.42
C HIS A 274 2.08 -4.10 0.75
N GLY A 275 1.17 -3.49 0.00
CA GLY A 275 0.49 -2.25 0.39
C GLY A 275 1.33 -0.98 0.42
N CYS A 276 2.42 -0.92 -0.35
CA CYS A 276 3.34 0.21 -0.39
C CYS A 276 3.53 0.72 -1.82
N ASN A 277 3.87 1.99 -1.98
CA ASN A 277 4.32 2.49 -3.28
C ASN A 277 5.63 1.81 -3.71
N SER A 278 6.09 2.08 -4.91
CA SER A 278 7.23 1.39 -5.50
C SER A 278 8.55 1.69 -4.79
N ILE A 279 9.47 0.73 -4.87
CA ILE A 279 10.88 0.94 -4.52
C ILE A 279 11.47 2.06 -5.38
N GLN A 280 11.12 2.11 -6.66
CA GLN A 280 11.63 3.14 -7.58
C GLN A 280 11.30 4.56 -7.12
N ALA A 281 10.07 4.82 -6.70
CA ALA A 281 9.67 6.13 -6.18
C ALA A 281 10.42 6.47 -4.88
N THR A 282 10.46 5.56 -3.93
CA THR A 282 11.12 5.77 -2.64
C THR A 282 12.64 5.93 -2.81
N GLU A 283 13.29 5.06 -3.58
CA GLU A 283 14.72 5.12 -3.86
C GLU A 283 15.12 6.42 -4.58
N THR A 284 14.36 6.83 -5.59
CA THR A 284 14.61 8.06 -6.32
C THR A 284 14.46 9.27 -5.39
N ALA A 285 13.43 9.31 -4.55
CA ALA A 285 13.27 10.37 -3.57
C ALA A 285 14.43 10.43 -2.57
N MET A 286 14.88 9.26 -2.09
CA MET A 286 16.01 9.17 -1.14
C MET A 286 17.33 9.66 -1.73
N LYS A 287 17.49 9.65 -3.03
CA LYS A 287 18.66 10.19 -3.74
C LYS A 287 18.59 11.70 -3.93
N LEU A 288 17.38 12.26 -4.01
CA LEU A 288 17.15 13.66 -4.41
C LEU A 288 16.89 14.61 -3.23
N ALA A 289 16.22 14.12 -2.18
CA ALA A 289 15.75 14.95 -1.07
C ALA A 289 16.59 14.78 0.20
N ASP A 290 16.43 15.71 1.16
CA ASP A 290 16.97 15.59 2.52
C ASP A 290 16.07 14.69 3.38
N TYR A 291 14.75 14.74 3.14
CA TYR A 291 13.72 13.92 3.76
C TYR A 291 12.82 13.29 2.72
N THR A 292 12.57 11.99 2.86
CA THR A 292 11.59 11.25 2.08
C THR A 292 10.49 10.78 3.00
N VAL A 293 9.27 11.28 2.78
CA VAL A 293 8.07 10.84 3.51
C VAL A 293 7.35 9.82 2.66
N THR A 294 7.06 8.66 3.21
CA THR A 294 6.29 7.61 2.54
C THR A 294 5.27 7.01 3.49
N GLU A 295 4.33 6.23 2.96
CA GLU A 295 3.30 5.58 3.76
C GLU A 295 3.15 4.10 3.42
N ALA A 296 2.55 3.36 4.36
CA ALA A 296 2.10 1.99 4.15
C ALA A 296 0.58 1.91 4.35
N GLY A 297 -0.08 1.01 3.62
CA GLY A 297 -1.53 0.87 3.63
C GLY A 297 -2.07 0.36 4.97
N PHE A 298 -3.24 0.83 5.37
CA PHE A 298 -3.89 0.47 6.64
C PHE A 298 -3.03 0.77 7.87
N ALA A 299 -2.96 -0.17 8.83
CA ALA A 299 -2.30 0.03 10.11
C ALA A 299 -0.88 -0.55 10.18
N ALA A 300 -0.21 -0.30 11.30
CA ALA A 300 1.17 -0.71 11.50
C ALA A 300 1.34 -2.24 11.58
N ASP A 301 0.33 -2.98 12.01
CA ASP A 301 0.35 -4.45 12.03
C ASP A 301 0.25 -5.10 10.65
N LEU A 302 -0.25 -4.37 9.66
CA LEU A 302 -0.52 -4.90 8.33
C LEU A 302 0.36 -4.24 7.25
N GLY A 303 0.19 -2.94 7.03
CA GLY A 303 0.96 -2.23 6.00
C GLY A 303 2.39 -1.95 6.41
N ALA A 304 2.64 -1.44 7.62
CA ALA A 304 4.00 -1.17 8.07
C ALA A 304 4.80 -2.46 8.28
N GLU A 305 4.18 -3.53 8.78
CA GLU A 305 4.83 -4.85 8.85
C GLU A 305 5.38 -5.26 7.48
N LYS A 306 4.55 -5.21 6.42
CA LYS A 306 4.99 -5.57 5.06
C LYS A 306 5.94 -4.57 4.43
N PHE A 307 5.82 -3.29 4.77
CA PHE A 307 6.81 -2.29 4.39
C PHE A 307 8.19 -2.68 4.93
N LEU A 308 8.27 -3.06 6.20
CA LEU A 308 9.52 -3.40 6.87
C LEU A 308 10.04 -4.78 6.43
N ASP A 309 9.21 -5.83 6.52
CA ASP A 309 9.65 -7.19 6.26
C ASP A 309 9.69 -7.60 4.77
N ILE A 310 9.05 -6.85 3.88
CA ILE A 310 9.09 -7.11 2.43
C ILE A 310 9.81 -5.99 1.67
N LYS A 311 9.28 -4.77 1.68
CA LYS A 311 9.83 -3.67 0.87
C LYS A 311 11.22 -3.27 1.31
N CYS A 312 11.46 -3.13 2.61
CA CYS A 312 12.78 -2.78 3.13
C CYS A 312 13.82 -3.87 2.86
N ARG A 313 13.44 -5.16 2.94
CA ARG A 313 14.34 -6.25 2.53
C ARG A 313 14.74 -6.16 1.07
N ALA A 314 13.75 -5.97 0.19
CA ALA A 314 13.99 -5.88 -1.25
C ALA A 314 14.77 -4.63 -1.66
N GLY A 315 14.51 -3.50 -1.00
CA GLY A 315 15.14 -2.20 -1.31
C GLY A 315 16.47 -1.95 -0.59
N GLY A 316 16.79 -2.71 0.45
CA GLY A 316 18.00 -2.52 1.24
C GLY A 316 18.04 -1.17 1.98
N PHE A 317 16.92 -0.75 2.56
CA PHE A 317 16.78 0.46 3.36
C PHE A 317 15.79 0.23 4.51
N HIS A 318 15.75 1.14 5.48
CA HIS A 318 14.73 1.17 6.53
C HIS A 318 14.43 2.62 6.95
N PRO A 319 13.29 2.88 7.61
CA PRO A 319 12.96 4.22 8.08
C PRO A 319 13.92 4.70 9.18
N ASP A 320 14.24 6.00 9.16
CA ASP A 320 14.93 6.69 10.25
C ASP A 320 13.96 7.14 11.35
N ALA A 321 12.69 7.30 11.04
CA ALA A 321 11.61 7.61 11.98
C ALA A 321 10.27 7.09 11.46
N VAL A 322 9.37 6.79 12.39
CA VAL A 322 8.00 6.34 12.09
C VAL A 322 6.99 7.26 12.74
N VAL A 323 5.98 7.65 11.97
CA VAL A 323 4.82 8.43 12.45
C VAL A 323 3.62 7.48 12.52
N ILE A 324 3.01 7.36 13.69
CA ILE A 324 1.80 6.56 13.91
C ILE A 324 0.62 7.52 14.03
N VAL A 325 -0.22 7.56 13.00
CA VAL A 325 -1.41 8.41 12.98
C VAL A 325 -2.53 7.77 13.79
N ALA A 326 -3.15 8.54 14.66
CA ALA A 326 -4.34 8.16 15.41
C ALA A 326 -5.36 9.30 15.42
N THR A 327 -6.61 8.97 15.73
CA THR A 327 -7.66 9.95 16.06
C THR A 327 -8.30 9.56 17.36
N VAL A 328 -8.71 10.55 18.15
CA VAL A 328 -9.49 10.32 19.38
C VAL A 328 -10.76 9.52 19.08
N ARG A 329 -11.43 9.84 17.97
CA ARG A 329 -12.63 9.14 17.49
C ARG A 329 -12.37 7.65 17.22
N ALA A 330 -11.28 7.31 16.55
CA ALA A 330 -10.93 5.91 16.28
C ALA A 330 -10.62 5.15 17.56
N LEU A 331 -9.92 5.77 18.51
CA LEU A 331 -9.62 5.15 19.80
C LEU A 331 -10.90 4.93 20.62
N LYS A 332 -11.84 5.88 20.65
CA LYS A 332 -13.16 5.68 21.26
C LYS A 332 -13.96 4.55 20.60
N TYR A 333 -13.91 4.45 19.27
CA TYR A 333 -14.52 3.33 18.55
C TYR A 333 -13.91 1.98 18.95
N HIS A 334 -12.60 1.88 19.07
CA HIS A 334 -11.91 0.70 19.60
C HIS A 334 -12.27 0.41 21.06
N GLY A 335 -12.68 1.42 21.82
CA GLY A 335 -13.20 1.30 23.16
C GLY A 335 -14.69 0.93 23.25
N GLY A 336 -15.35 0.72 22.09
CA GLY A 336 -16.74 0.23 22.01
C GLY A 336 -17.80 1.32 21.79
N VAL A 337 -17.42 2.57 21.50
CA VAL A 337 -18.39 3.64 21.21
C VAL A 337 -18.97 3.47 19.79
N PRO A 338 -20.30 3.52 19.64
CA PRO A 338 -20.93 3.48 18.32
C PRO A 338 -20.50 4.66 17.43
N LYS A 339 -20.44 4.44 16.12
CA LYS A 339 -20.03 5.47 15.13
C LYS A 339 -20.79 6.79 15.26
N THR A 340 -22.05 6.74 15.65
CA THR A 340 -22.95 7.91 15.81
C THR A 340 -22.62 8.79 17.01
N GLU A 341 -21.84 8.29 17.97
CA GLU A 341 -21.60 8.94 19.27
C GLU A 341 -20.14 9.39 19.46
N LEU A 342 -19.29 9.24 18.43
CA LEU A 342 -17.85 9.51 18.52
C LEU A 342 -17.47 10.98 18.75
N ASN A 343 -18.40 11.91 18.54
CA ASN A 343 -18.15 13.35 18.71
C ASN A 343 -18.28 13.84 20.16
N SER A 344 -18.84 13.03 21.07
CA SER A 344 -18.99 13.37 22.49
C SER A 344 -17.76 12.92 23.26
N GLU A 345 -17.35 13.71 24.28
CA GLU A 345 -16.27 13.30 25.18
C GLU A 345 -16.61 11.97 25.87
N ASN A 346 -15.64 11.05 25.85
CA ASN A 346 -15.79 9.77 26.55
C ASN A 346 -14.40 9.23 26.93
N LEU A 347 -13.93 9.64 28.10
CA LEU A 347 -12.62 9.26 28.64
C LEU A 347 -12.54 7.75 28.95
N GLU A 348 -13.62 7.14 29.43
CA GLU A 348 -13.66 5.72 29.76
C GLU A 348 -13.47 4.86 28.48
N ALA A 349 -14.22 5.17 27.44
CA ALA A 349 -14.09 4.47 26.17
C ALA A 349 -12.72 4.72 25.50
N LEU A 350 -12.22 5.95 25.60
CA LEU A 350 -10.88 6.30 25.12
C LEU A 350 -9.80 5.46 25.82
N GLU A 351 -9.87 5.34 27.15
CA GLU A 351 -8.94 4.52 27.94
C GLU A 351 -9.01 3.03 27.54
N LYS A 352 -10.22 2.50 27.29
CA LYS A 352 -10.41 1.13 26.79
C LYS A 352 -9.85 0.91 25.39
N GLY A 353 -9.88 1.92 24.53
CA GLY A 353 -9.39 1.83 23.14
C GLY A 353 -7.90 2.12 22.98
N LEU A 354 -7.29 2.83 23.92
CA LEU A 354 -5.86 3.18 23.89
C LEU A 354 -4.91 1.98 23.73
N PRO A 355 -5.17 0.77 24.25
CA PRO A 355 -4.33 -0.40 24.02
C PRO A 355 -4.12 -0.71 22.54
N ASN A 356 -5.02 -0.34 21.63
CA ASN A 356 -4.79 -0.47 20.18
C ASN A 356 -3.60 0.38 19.74
N LEU A 357 -3.58 1.67 20.09
CA LEU A 357 -2.47 2.56 19.79
C LEU A 357 -1.16 2.09 20.47
N LEU A 358 -1.22 1.74 21.73
CA LEU A 358 -0.04 1.36 22.51
C LEU A 358 0.61 0.07 21.99
N GLN A 359 -0.18 -0.87 21.46
CA GLN A 359 0.37 -2.06 20.81
C GLN A 359 1.07 -1.71 19.49
N HIS A 360 0.54 -0.81 18.68
CA HIS A 360 1.22 -0.34 17.47
C HIS A 360 2.53 0.39 17.81
N VAL A 361 2.54 1.22 18.84
CA VAL A 361 3.75 1.88 19.38
C VAL A 361 4.78 0.84 19.81
N ASP A 362 4.37 -0.16 20.59
CA ASP A 362 5.25 -1.23 21.06
C ASP A 362 5.82 -2.06 19.90
N ASN A 363 5.02 -2.35 18.89
CA ASN A 363 5.49 -3.03 17.69
C ASN A 363 6.59 -2.24 16.98
N VAL A 364 6.37 -0.96 16.72
CA VAL A 364 7.36 -0.12 16.03
C VAL A 364 8.63 0.03 16.87
N LYS A 365 8.48 0.35 18.15
CA LYS A 365 9.60 0.67 19.03
C LYS A 365 10.39 -0.55 19.48
N ASN A 366 9.69 -1.59 19.93
CA ASN A 366 10.35 -2.73 20.60
C ASN A 366 10.46 -3.97 19.70
N VAL A 367 9.51 -4.22 18.79
CA VAL A 367 9.61 -5.35 17.86
C VAL A 367 10.51 -5.02 16.68
N TYR A 368 10.36 -3.84 16.09
CA TYR A 368 11.17 -3.41 14.95
C TYR A 368 12.38 -2.54 15.32
N GLY A 369 12.44 -2.02 16.54
CA GLY A 369 13.58 -1.22 17.02
C GLY A 369 13.69 0.17 16.35
N LEU A 370 12.58 0.78 15.97
CA LEU A 370 12.55 2.07 15.28
C LEU A 370 12.01 3.19 16.19
N PRO A 371 12.58 4.41 16.10
CA PRO A 371 12.03 5.56 16.82
C PRO A 371 10.70 5.99 16.21
N CYS A 372 9.74 6.39 17.05
CA CYS A 372 8.44 6.80 16.57
C CYS A 372 7.84 7.97 17.35
N VAL A 373 6.90 8.65 16.71
CA VAL A 373 6.03 9.69 17.27
C VAL A 373 4.58 9.35 16.93
N VAL A 374 3.66 9.66 17.83
CA VAL A 374 2.23 9.58 17.58
C VAL A 374 1.73 10.92 17.08
N ALA A 375 1.10 10.91 15.90
CA ALA A 375 0.42 12.08 15.34
C ALA A 375 -1.09 11.95 15.57
N ILE A 376 -1.68 12.84 16.35
CA ILE A 376 -3.13 12.92 16.48
C ILE A 376 -3.66 13.82 15.36
N ASN A 377 -4.36 13.23 14.41
CA ASN A 377 -5.14 13.96 13.43
C ASN A 377 -6.35 14.56 14.13
N ALA A 378 -6.22 15.82 14.51
CA ALA A 378 -7.14 16.50 15.44
C ALA A 378 -8.45 16.89 14.74
N PHE A 379 -9.55 16.67 15.43
CA PHE A 379 -10.88 17.14 15.07
C PHE A 379 -11.35 18.23 16.03
N PRO A 380 -12.19 19.19 15.58
CA PRO A 380 -12.71 20.26 16.45
C PRO A 380 -13.51 19.75 17.66
N THR A 381 -13.97 18.51 17.62
CA THR A 381 -14.73 17.86 18.69
C THR A 381 -13.85 17.19 19.74
N ASP A 382 -12.54 17.09 19.51
CA ASP A 382 -11.61 16.47 20.46
C ASP A 382 -11.42 17.40 21.66
N THR A 383 -11.64 16.87 22.87
CA THR A 383 -11.50 17.69 24.09
C THR A 383 -10.05 17.67 24.60
N LYS A 384 -9.70 18.71 25.37
CA LYS A 384 -8.37 18.77 25.98
C LYS A 384 -8.12 17.57 26.90
N ALA A 385 -9.14 17.14 27.67
CA ALA A 385 -9.02 15.99 28.56
C ALA A 385 -8.72 14.69 27.79
N GLU A 386 -9.35 14.48 26.63
CA GLU A 386 -9.09 13.34 25.77
C GLU A 386 -7.66 13.38 25.21
N LEU A 387 -7.21 14.52 24.71
CA LEU A 387 -5.85 14.70 24.19
C LEU A 387 -4.79 14.49 25.28
N ASP A 388 -4.99 15.06 26.47
CA ASP A 388 -4.08 14.91 27.62
C ASP A 388 -3.97 13.42 28.04
N LEU A 389 -5.07 12.67 28.00
CA LEU A 389 -5.06 11.24 28.32
C LEU A 389 -4.22 10.44 27.31
N VAL A 390 -4.38 10.69 26.01
CA VAL A 390 -3.57 10.03 24.97
C VAL A 390 -2.08 10.35 25.14
N GLU A 391 -1.76 11.63 25.38
CA GLU A 391 -0.38 12.07 25.58
C GLU A 391 0.25 11.41 26.81
N ALA A 392 -0.45 11.37 27.94
CA ALA A 392 0.04 10.75 29.17
C ALA A 392 0.35 9.26 28.97
N LYS A 393 -0.54 8.52 28.31
CA LYS A 393 -0.38 7.08 28.06
C LYS A 393 0.76 6.78 27.10
N CYS A 394 0.95 7.56 26.05
CA CYS A 394 2.08 7.42 25.13
C CYS A 394 3.42 7.77 25.82
N LYS A 395 3.41 8.78 26.69
CA LYS A 395 4.59 9.19 27.44
C LYS A 395 5.06 8.12 28.43
N GLU A 396 4.15 7.33 29.01
CA GLU A 396 4.50 6.16 29.83
C GLU A 396 5.34 5.14 29.04
N GLN A 397 5.19 5.07 27.73
CA GLN A 397 6.00 4.24 26.82
C GLN A 397 7.21 4.98 26.22
N GLY A 398 7.47 6.21 26.66
CA GLY A 398 8.58 7.02 26.16
C GLY A 398 8.40 7.50 24.72
N VAL A 399 7.16 7.74 24.30
CA VAL A 399 6.80 8.22 22.95
C VAL A 399 6.07 9.56 23.06
N ASN A 400 6.50 10.52 22.25
CA ASN A 400 5.87 11.83 22.18
C ASN A 400 4.61 11.79 21.29
N VAL A 401 3.65 12.64 21.65
CA VAL A 401 2.44 12.91 20.87
C VAL A 401 2.52 14.34 20.30
N ARG A 402 2.16 14.49 19.03
CA ARG A 402 2.02 15.81 18.39
C ARG A 402 0.67 15.89 17.71
N LEU A 403 0.02 17.05 17.84
CA LEU A 403 -1.21 17.33 17.11
C LEU A 403 -0.90 17.62 15.67
N SER A 404 -1.74 17.16 14.76
CA SER A 404 -1.69 17.43 13.34
C SER A 404 -2.98 18.13 12.91
N GLU A 405 -2.87 19.36 12.49
CA GLU A 405 -3.97 20.19 11.98
C GLU A 405 -3.81 20.46 10.47
N VAL A 406 -3.10 19.58 9.78
CA VAL A 406 -2.71 19.79 8.37
C VAL A 406 -3.90 19.83 7.41
N TRP A 407 -5.01 19.17 7.76
CA TRP A 407 -6.23 19.24 6.96
C TRP A 407 -6.73 20.69 6.83
N ALA A 408 -6.73 21.43 7.93
CA ALA A 408 -7.22 22.81 7.99
C ALA A 408 -6.16 23.85 7.61
N LYS A 409 -4.89 23.60 7.91
CA LYS A 409 -3.82 24.60 7.88
C LYS A 409 -2.64 24.26 6.95
N GLY A 410 -2.74 23.16 6.19
CA GLY A 410 -1.62 22.70 5.36
C GLY A 410 -0.36 22.41 6.18
N GLY A 411 0.80 22.66 5.62
CA GLY A 411 2.09 22.43 6.28
C GLY A 411 2.26 23.16 7.61
N GLU A 412 1.70 24.36 7.75
CA GLU A 412 1.74 25.11 9.01
C GLU A 412 1.18 24.30 10.18
N GLY A 413 0.08 23.55 9.94
CA GLY A 413 -0.55 22.69 10.93
C GLY A 413 0.26 21.44 11.29
N GLY A 414 1.36 21.17 10.59
CA GLY A 414 2.23 20.01 10.79
C GLY A 414 3.62 20.34 11.37
N LYS A 415 3.93 21.60 11.65
CA LYS A 415 5.30 22.00 12.06
C LYS A 415 5.78 21.32 13.33
N ALA A 416 4.96 21.26 14.36
CA ALA A 416 5.33 20.58 15.62
C ALA A 416 5.62 19.09 15.42
N LEU A 417 4.85 18.44 14.55
CA LEU A 417 5.11 17.06 14.15
C LEU A 417 6.41 16.94 13.35
N ALA A 418 6.65 17.85 12.40
CA ALA A 418 7.86 17.86 11.59
C ALA A 418 9.13 18.06 12.44
N GLU A 419 9.10 18.98 13.41
CA GLU A 419 10.21 19.19 14.36
C GLU A 419 10.54 17.93 15.15
N GLU A 420 9.52 17.21 15.62
CA GLU A 420 9.72 15.94 16.33
C GLU A 420 10.26 14.84 15.42
N VAL A 421 9.78 14.76 14.18
CA VAL A 421 10.30 13.83 13.16
C VAL A 421 11.78 14.12 12.86
N ILE A 422 12.17 15.38 12.70
CA ILE A 422 13.57 15.77 12.51
C ILE A 422 14.41 15.32 13.71
N ARG A 423 13.96 15.61 14.92
CA ARG A 423 14.65 15.21 16.15
C ARG A 423 14.89 13.68 16.20
N LEU A 424 13.86 12.90 15.89
CA LEU A 424 13.96 11.44 15.89
C LEU A 424 14.87 10.92 14.77
N ALA A 425 14.74 11.43 13.56
CA ALA A 425 15.47 10.95 12.40
C ALA A 425 16.97 11.32 12.43
N GLU A 426 17.34 12.42 13.11
CA GLU A 426 18.72 12.85 13.24
C GLU A 426 19.43 12.16 14.44
N ASP A 427 18.69 11.57 15.37
CA ASP A 427 19.24 10.81 16.50
C ASP A 427 19.48 9.34 16.12
N THR A 428 20.67 9.06 15.62
CA THR A 428 21.07 7.70 15.19
C THR A 428 21.30 6.73 16.36
N THR A 429 21.27 7.19 17.60
CA THR A 429 21.45 6.32 18.77
C THR A 429 20.24 5.42 19.05
N ASN A 430 19.08 5.74 18.46
CA ASN A 430 17.83 5.00 18.61
C ASN A 430 17.51 4.09 17.41
N ASP A 431 18.44 3.95 16.46
CA ASP A 431 18.28 3.04 15.33
C ASP A 431 18.76 1.63 15.70
N HIS A 432 17.79 0.77 16.03
CA HIS A 432 18.01 -0.64 16.35
C HIS A 432 17.15 -1.53 15.43
N PHE A 433 17.00 -1.13 14.17
CA PHE A 433 16.13 -1.82 13.24
C PHE A 433 16.44 -3.30 13.12
N GLN A 434 15.40 -4.12 13.19
CA GLN A 434 15.46 -5.56 12.98
C GLN A 434 14.19 -6.06 12.30
N PHE A 435 14.32 -7.15 11.55
CA PHE A 435 13.18 -7.85 10.96
C PHE A 435 12.50 -8.74 12.00
N VAL A 436 11.21 -9.01 11.78
CA VAL A 436 10.44 -9.88 12.71
C VAL A 436 10.87 -11.34 12.61
N TYR A 437 11.28 -11.78 11.42
CA TYR A 437 11.72 -13.15 11.16
C TYR A 437 12.95 -13.18 10.26
N ASP A 438 13.67 -14.31 10.28
CA ASP A 438 14.74 -14.62 9.36
C ASP A 438 14.18 -15.33 8.11
N LEU A 439 14.77 -15.11 6.93
CA LEU A 439 14.35 -15.81 5.71
C LEU A 439 14.68 -17.32 5.77
N GLU A 440 15.64 -17.72 6.59
CA GLU A 440 16.00 -19.12 6.82
C GLU A 440 15.00 -19.88 7.72
N ASP A 441 14.14 -19.17 8.45
CA ASP A 441 13.04 -19.78 9.19
C ASP A 441 12.11 -20.57 8.24
N SER A 442 11.50 -21.63 8.73
CA SER A 442 10.43 -22.33 7.98
C SER A 442 9.22 -21.42 7.75
N ILE A 443 8.37 -21.75 6.80
CA ILE A 443 7.13 -21.00 6.53
C ILE A 443 6.30 -20.88 7.81
N GLU A 444 6.13 -21.95 8.55
CA GLU A 444 5.33 -21.96 9.79
C GLU A 444 5.98 -21.11 10.89
N GLU A 445 7.30 -21.14 11.05
CA GLU A 445 8.02 -20.28 12.00
C GLU A 445 7.89 -18.80 11.67
N LYS A 446 8.01 -18.41 10.39
CA LYS A 446 7.78 -17.02 9.96
C LYS A 446 6.36 -16.56 10.29
N LEU A 447 5.36 -17.37 9.98
CA LEU A 447 3.96 -17.10 10.31
C LEU A 447 3.74 -16.96 11.83
N ASN A 448 4.32 -17.85 12.63
CA ASN A 448 4.24 -17.77 14.09
C ASN A 448 4.92 -16.52 14.66
N LYS A 449 6.08 -16.13 14.13
CA LYS A 449 6.79 -14.92 14.57
C LYS A 449 5.96 -13.65 14.28
N ILE A 450 5.34 -13.55 13.10
CA ILE A 450 4.43 -12.43 12.79
C ILE A 450 3.24 -12.45 13.75
N ALA A 451 2.56 -13.59 13.87
CA ALA A 451 1.36 -13.70 14.68
C ALA A 451 1.60 -13.39 16.16
N THR A 452 2.67 -13.91 16.74
CA THR A 452 2.96 -13.74 18.17
C THR A 452 3.59 -12.38 18.49
N LYS A 453 4.53 -11.91 17.68
CA LYS A 453 5.26 -10.66 17.95
C LYS A 453 4.49 -9.41 17.51
N VAL A 454 3.77 -9.45 16.39
CA VAL A 454 3.06 -8.29 15.84
C VAL A 454 1.60 -8.25 16.28
N TYR A 455 0.90 -9.38 16.19
CA TYR A 455 -0.54 -9.44 16.51
C TYR A 455 -0.82 -9.78 17.97
N ARG A 456 0.17 -10.27 18.72
CA ARG A 456 0.02 -10.81 20.09
C ARG A 456 -0.95 -12.00 20.15
N ALA A 457 -1.03 -12.78 19.06
CA ALA A 457 -1.74 -14.05 19.03
C ALA A 457 -0.98 -15.13 19.81
N ASP A 458 -1.68 -16.19 20.20
CA ASP A 458 -1.08 -17.36 20.87
C ASP A 458 -0.39 -18.31 19.87
N GLY A 459 -0.38 -17.98 18.60
CA GLY A 459 0.25 -18.74 17.53
C GLY A 459 -0.61 -18.82 16.27
N VAL A 460 -0.22 -19.71 15.35
CA VAL A 460 -0.85 -19.93 14.06
C VAL A 460 -1.43 -21.35 13.98
N VAL A 461 -2.56 -21.47 13.31
CA VAL A 461 -3.13 -22.75 12.88
C VAL A 461 -3.14 -22.80 11.35
N LEU A 462 -2.52 -23.82 10.76
CA LEU A 462 -2.62 -24.10 9.34
C LEU A 462 -3.82 -25.02 9.11
N ALA A 463 -4.92 -24.47 8.59
CA ALA A 463 -6.18 -25.15 8.35
C ALA A 463 -6.39 -25.45 6.85
N GLY A 464 -7.28 -26.37 6.55
CA GLY A 464 -7.58 -26.76 5.17
C GLY A 464 -6.35 -27.20 4.41
N ASP A 465 -6.14 -26.62 3.24
CA ASP A 465 -5.01 -26.95 2.36
C ASP A 465 -3.69 -26.27 2.74
N ALA A 466 -3.70 -25.31 3.65
CA ALA A 466 -2.54 -24.48 3.98
C ALA A 466 -1.32 -25.30 4.42
N LYS A 467 -1.52 -26.35 5.22
CA LYS A 467 -0.44 -27.24 5.68
C LYS A 467 0.21 -28.00 4.53
N LYS A 468 -0.61 -28.53 3.61
CA LYS A 468 -0.13 -29.23 2.41
C LYS A 468 0.60 -28.27 1.48
N GLN A 469 0.05 -27.08 1.26
CA GLN A 469 0.65 -26.03 0.43
C GLN A 469 1.99 -25.57 0.99
N ALA A 470 2.10 -25.34 2.30
CA ALA A 470 3.37 -24.97 2.94
C ALA A 470 4.45 -26.03 2.69
N LYS A 471 4.11 -27.32 2.82
CA LYS A 471 5.03 -28.43 2.53
C LYS A 471 5.43 -28.45 1.06
N GLN A 472 4.48 -28.35 0.14
CA GLN A 472 4.74 -28.36 -1.30
C GLN A 472 5.62 -27.17 -1.72
N LEU A 473 5.35 -25.97 -1.20
CA LEU A 473 6.14 -24.77 -1.50
C LEU A 473 7.58 -24.88 -1.00
N ALA A 474 7.78 -25.50 0.17
CA ALA A 474 9.12 -25.79 0.70
C ALA A 474 9.87 -26.80 -0.19
N GLU A 475 9.22 -27.87 -0.62
CA GLU A 475 9.78 -28.87 -1.55
C GLU A 475 10.15 -28.26 -2.92
N LEU A 476 9.42 -27.24 -3.37
CA LEU A 476 9.69 -26.49 -4.60
C LEU A 476 10.76 -25.36 -4.42
N GLY A 477 11.29 -25.18 -3.20
CA GLY A 477 12.34 -24.20 -2.90
C GLY A 477 11.85 -22.77 -2.67
N PHE A 478 10.57 -22.57 -2.36
CA PHE A 478 10.00 -21.24 -2.07
C PHE A 478 9.96 -20.89 -0.58
N ASP A 479 10.46 -21.75 0.30
CA ASP A 479 10.44 -21.56 1.75
C ASP A 479 11.29 -20.39 2.26
N LYS A 480 12.24 -19.90 1.44
CA LYS A 480 13.09 -18.74 1.78
C LYS A 480 12.49 -17.37 1.46
N LEU A 481 11.29 -17.35 0.88
CA LEU A 481 10.61 -16.10 0.57
C LEU A 481 9.97 -15.48 1.83
N PRO A 482 9.89 -14.13 1.92
CA PRO A 482 9.15 -13.47 2.97
C PRO A 482 7.64 -13.74 2.89
N ILE A 483 6.95 -13.48 3.99
CA ILE A 483 5.51 -13.69 4.13
C ILE A 483 4.74 -12.39 3.90
N CYS A 484 3.73 -12.45 3.05
CA CYS A 484 2.70 -11.43 2.90
C CYS A 484 1.40 -11.93 3.55
N MET A 485 1.10 -11.45 4.76
CA MET A 485 -0.15 -11.81 5.44
C MET A 485 -1.33 -11.11 4.77
N ALA A 486 -2.28 -11.89 4.26
CA ALA A 486 -3.57 -11.39 3.78
C ALA A 486 -4.61 -11.59 4.89
N LYS A 487 -4.94 -10.52 5.59
CA LYS A 487 -5.75 -10.50 6.82
C LYS A 487 -6.72 -9.32 6.80
N THR A 488 -7.79 -9.39 7.59
CA THR A 488 -8.62 -8.21 7.85
C THR A 488 -7.77 -7.04 8.36
N GLN A 489 -8.08 -5.85 7.89
CA GLN A 489 -7.41 -4.61 8.32
C GLN A 489 -7.97 -4.04 9.63
N PHE A 490 -9.11 -4.51 10.11
CA PHE A 490 -9.86 -3.90 11.21
C PHE A 490 -9.49 -4.39 12.60
N SER A 491 -8.63 -5.39 12.71
CA SER A 491 -8.22 -5.99 13.98
C SER A 491 -6.82 -6.56 13.90
N PHE A 492 -6.11 -6.67 15.03
CA PHE A 492 -4.92 -7.51 15.14
C PHE A 492 -5.22 -9.00 14.93
N SER A 493 -6.44 -9.42 15.25
CA SER A 493 -6.94 -10.78 14.99
C SER A 493 -7.33 -10.97 13.50
N ASP A 494 -7.57 -12.19 13.10
CA ASP A 494 -8.24 -12.56 11.85
C ASP A 494 -9.78 -12.45 11.92
N ASP A 495 -10.31 -12.09 13.09
CA ASP A 495 -11.71 -11.75 13.33
C ASP A 495 -11.86 -10.21 13.44
N GLN A 496 -12.49 -9.60 12.45
CA GLN A 496 -12.67 -8.14 12.37
C GLN A 496 -13.53 -7.55 13.50
N THR A 497 -14.28 -8.38 14.23
CA THR A 497 -15.13 -7.92 15.33
C THR A 497 -14.37 -7.72 16.64
N LYS A 498 -13.15 -8.23 16.74
CA LYS A 498 -12.28 -8.09 17.90
C LYS A 498 -11.55 -6.76 17.86
N LEU A 499 -12.15 -5.74 18.46
CA LEU A 499 -11.60 -4.38 18.52
C LEU A 499 -10.50 -4.23 19.58
N GLY A 500 -9.83 -3.08 19.59
CA GLY A 500 -8.82 -2.73 20.57
C GLY A 500 -7.52 -3.55 20.38
N ALA A 501 -7.06 -4.17 21.44
CA ALA A 501 -5.87 -5.03 21.46
C ALA A 501 -6.23 -6.43 21.99
N PRO A 502 -6.86 -7.28 21.16
CA PRO A 502 -7.34 -8.60 21.58
C PRO A 502 -6.19 -9.50 22.01
N ARG A 503 -6.50 -10.45 22.89
CA ARG A 503 -5.60 -11.51 23.41
C ARG A 503 -6.33 -12.85 23.43
N GLY A 504 -5.58 -13.93 23.60
CA GLY A 504 -6.16 -15.26 23.72
C GLY A 504 -6.78 -15.77 22.42
N PHE A 505 -6.16 -15.48 21.27
CA PHE A 505 -6.61 -15.92 19.96
C PHE A 505 -5.45 -16.52 19.15
N LYS A 506 -5.77 -17.33 18.16
CA LYS A 506 -4.83 -17.83 17.16
C LYS A 506 -5.19 -17.30 15.79
N ILE A 507 -4.19 -17.10 14.94
CA ILE A 507 -4.39 -16.77 13.53
C ILE A 507 -4.58 -18.08 12.74
N THR A 508 -5.67 -18.19 11.99
CA THR A 508 -5.96 -19.34 11.15
C THR A 508 -5.61 -19.05 9.69
N VAL A 509 -4.52 -19.63 9.21
CA VAL A 509 -4.12 -19.56 7.79
C VAL A 509 -4.84 -20.66 7.02
N ARG A 510 -5.58 -20.30 5.99
CA ARG A 510 -6.43 -21.21 5.20
C ARG A 510 -5.83 -21.60 3.86
N GLU A 511 -5.01 -20.73 3.30
CA GLU A 511 -4.37 -20.90 2.00
C GLU A 511 -2.99 -20.22 2.01
N ILE A 512 -2.02 -20.87 1.39
CA ILE A 512 -0.70 -20.26 1.12
C ILE A 512 -0.40 -20.44 -0.36
N LYS A 513 -0.12 -19.34 -1.05
CA LYS A 513 0.30 -19.34 -2.45
C LYS A 513 1.61 -18.60 -2.64
N VAL A 514 2.33 -18.91 -3.72
CA VAL A 514 3.56 -18.20 -4.09
C VAL A 514 3.27 -17.12 -5.12
N ASN A 515 3.80 -15.92 -4.88
CA ASN A 515 3.99 -14.86 -5.87
C ASN A 515 5.50 -14.79 -6.14
N ALA A 516 5.99 -15.73 -6.96
CA ALA A 516 7.43 -15.94 -7.14
C ALA A 516 8.13 -14.77 -7.85
N GLY A 517 7.43 -14.08 -8.74
CA GLY A 517 7.93 -12.87 -9.40
C GLY A 517 8.03 -11.68 -8.44
N ALA A 518 7.01 -11.46 -7.63
CA ALA A 518 7.04 -10.46 -6.56
C ALA A 518 8.06 -10.83 -5.47
N GLY A 519 8.29 -12.12 -5.25
CA GLY A 519 9.26 -12.63 -4.29
C GLY A 519 8.72 -12.71 -2.88
N PHE A 520 7.47 -13.14 -2.69
CA PHE A 520 6.86 -13.42 -1.38
C PHE A 520 5.80 -14.52 -1.45
N LEU A 521 5.51 -15.10 -0.30
CA LEU A 521 4.39 -16.03 -0.10
C LEU A 521 3.18 -15.25 0.43
N VAL A 522 2.00 -15.50 -0.11
CA VAL A 522 0.74 -14.92 0.38
C VAL A 522 0.03 -15.93 1.29
N ALA A 523 -0.09 -15.60 2.57
CA ALA A 523 -0.81 -16.39 3.56
C ALA A 523 -2.18 -15.77 3.85
N LYS A 524 -3.25 -16.44 3.42
CA LYS A 524 -4.63 -15.94 3.59
C LYS A 524 -5.25 -16.49 4.88
N THR A 525 -5.79 -15.61 5.70
CA THR A 525 -6.36 -15.94 7.02
C THR A 525 -7.88 -15.96 7.03
N GLY A 526 -8.56 -15.58 5.98
CA GLY A 526 -10.01 -15.55 5.91
C GLY A 526 -10.50 -15.36 4.48
N ASN A 527 -11.76 -14.99 4.31
CA ASN A 527 -12.31 -14.63 3.01
C ASN A 527 -11.80 -13.25 2.58
N ILE A 528 -10.57 -13.23 2.11
CA ILE A 528 -9.97 -12.02 1.56
C ILE A 528 -10.39 -11.88 0.11
N MET A 529 -11.06 -10.77 -0.16
CA MET A 529 -11.70 -10.52 -1.44
C MET A 529 -10.75 -9.77 -2.37
N THR A 530 -10.41 -10.40 -3.49
CA THR A 530 -9.52 -9.83 -4.52
C THR A 530 -10.29 -9.15 -5.66
N MET A 531 -11.62 -9.21 -5.62
CA MET A 531 -12.54 -8.47 -6.48
C MET A 531 -13.65 -7.87 -5.62
N PRO A 532 -13.53 -6.61 -5.19
CA PRO A 532 -14.57 -5.90 -4.45
C PRO A 532 -15.83 -5.72 -5.28
N GLY A 533 -16.96 -5.51 -4.64
CA GLY A 533 -18.21 -5.13 -5.30
C GLY A 533 -18.53 -3.66 -5.08
N LEU A 534 -19.29 -3.07 -5.98
CA LEU A 534 -19.85 -1.74 -5.76
C LEU A 534 -20.87 -1.77 -4.59
N PRO A 535 -20.93 -0.71 -3.77
CA PRO A 535 -21.93 -0.59 -2.71
C PRO A 535 -23.32 -0.32 -3.27
N LYS A 536 -24.32 -0.29 -2.38
CA LYS A 536 -25.72 0.01 -2.78
C LYS A 536 -25.86 1.38 -3.45
N VAL A 537 -25.11 2.38 -2.98
CA VAL A 537 -25.03 3.73 -3.57
C VAL A 537 -23.55 4.01 -3.83
N PRO A 538 -23.06 3.75 -5.03
CA PRO A 538 -21.64 3.95 -5.35
C PRO A 538 -21.32 5.44 -5.54
N ALA A 539 -20.08 5.80 -5.28
CA ALA A 539 -19.58 7.18 -5.43
C ALA A 539 -19.75 7.70 -6.87
N SER A 540 -19.72 6.82 -7.85
CA SER A 540 -19.94 7.16 -9.26
C SER A 540 -21.28 7.84 -9.56
N GLU A 541 -22.32 7.67 -8.72
CA GLU A 541 -23.62 8.32 -8.91
C GLU A 541 -23.57 9.84 -8.69
N ARG A 542 -22.57 10.35 -7.98
CA ARG A 542 -22.41 11.79 -7.71
C ARG A 542 -21.26 12.44 -8.49
N ILE A 543 -20.43 11.65 -9.16
CA ILE A 543 -19.35 12.16 -10.00
C ILE A 543 -19.94 12.62 -11.33
N ASP A 544 -19.65 13.86 -11.73
CA ASP A 544 -20.17 14.43 -12.98
C ASP A 544 -19.10 15.33 -13.63
N ILE A 545 -19.32 15.66 -14.89
CA ILE A 545 -18.47 16.54 -15.67
C ILE A 545 -19.32 17.52 -16.48
N ASP A 546 -19.00 18.80 -16.44
CA ASP A 546 -19.68 19.81 -17.23
C ASP A 546 -19.15 19.92 -18.67
N ALA A 547 -19.80 20.73 -19.49
CA ALA A 547 -19.44 20.95 -20.90
C ALA A 547 -18.02 21.57 -21.08
N ASN A 548 -17.45 22.15 -20.05
CA ASN A 548 -16.11 22.73 -20.05
C ASN A 548 -15.06 21.75 -19.53
N GLY A 549 -15.44 20.52 -19.19
CA GLY A 549 -14.55 19.51 -18.66
C GLY A 549 -14.29 19.63 -17.15
N LYS A 550 -15.03 20.48 -16.43
CA LYS A 550 -14.89 20.59 -14.97
C LYS A 550 -15.59 19.42 -14.27
N ILE A 551 -14.86 18.69 -13.48
CA ILE A 551 -15.35 17.53 -12.71
C ILE A 551 -15.92 17.99 -11.37
N THR A 552 -17.01 17.36 -10.94
CA THR A 552 -17.64 17.56 -9.63
C THR A 552 -17.93 16.22 -8.97
N GLY A 553 -18.15 16.22 -7.65
CA GLY A 553 -18.49 15.02 -6.89
C GLY A 553 -17.34 14.02 -6.68
N LEU A 554 -16.14 14.36 -7.10
CA LEU A 554 -14.93 13.57 -6.86
C LEU A 554 -14.32 14.01 -5.50
N PHE A 555 -14.98 13.62 -4.41
CA PHE A 555 -14.60 13.88 -2.99
C PHE A 555 -14.54 15.35 -2.54
#